data_7b7e087723c82c73a342d3c35870a622
#
_entry.id   7b7e087723c82c73a342d3c35870a622
#
_cell.length_a   1.000
_cell.length_b   1.000
_cell.length_c   1.000
_cell.angle_alpha   90.00
_cell.angle_beta   90.00
_cell.angle_gamma   90.00
#
_symmetry.space_group_name_H-M   'P 1'
#
loop_
_entity.id
_entity.type
_entity.pdbx_description
1 polymer ?
#
loop_
_entity_poly.entity_id
_entity_poly.type
_entity_poly.pdbx_seq_one_letter_code
_entity_poly.pdbx_strand_id
1 'polypeptide(L)'
;MFRTTLIAATLSIAFAGAHAAQPLQVKVYNADGNSFNVNSTLVYGEKEAMVIDAGFTRADALRIAANVLDSGKELKTIYVSQADPDYYFGVETLKEIFPKAEVVTTPAVLAKINAKLAGKIAFWGPKMGANAPRTPVLPKAISGNTLTVDGQTVEIRGATGPLAHRPYAWIPSIKAVVGNIGVFGTNMHVWPADTQ
;
A
#
# COMPACT_ATOMS: atom_id res chain seq x y z
N MET A 1 78.41 -3.76 2.84
CA MET A 1 77.31 -3.88 3.83
C MET A 1 76.04 -3.32 3.20
N PHE A 2 75.18 -4.17 2.65
CA PHE A 2 73.87 -3.76 2.07
C PHE A 2 72.79 -4.02 3.13
N ARG A 3 72.10 -2.95 3.55
CA ARG A 3 70.93 -3.04 4.45
C ARG A 3 69.67 -3.18 3.60
N THR A 4 69.06 -4.34 3.66
CA THR A 4 67.75 -4.61 3.02
C THR A 4 66.65 -4.16 3.98
N THR A 5 65.87 -3.14 3.58
CA THR A 5 64.71 -2.65 4.34
C THR A 5 63.48 -3.42 3.87
N LEU A 6 62.89 -4.28 4.73
CA LEU A 6 61.61 -4.91 4.48
C LEU A 6 60.49 -3.90 4.77
N ILE A 7 59.69 -3.59 3.73
CA ILE A 7 58.44 -2.83 3.88
C ILE A 7 57.31 -3.84 4.06
N ALA A 8 56.76 -3.91 5.25
CA ALA A 8 55.56 -4.71 5.52
C ALA A 8 54.32 -3.89 5.12
N ALA A 9 53.63 -4.29 4.03
CA ALA A 9 52.37 -3.72 3.63
C ALA A 9 51.25 -4.41 4.44
N THR A 10 50.63 -3.69 5.37
CA THR A 10 49.44 -4.12 6.10
C THR A 10 48.21 -3.93 5.22
N LEU A 11 47.64 -5.02 4.78
CA LEU A 11 46.36 -5.04 4.02
C LEU A 11 45.21 -4.94 5.02
N SER A 12 44.62 -3.75 5.17
CA SER A 12 43.42 -3.55 5.99
C SER A 12 42.20 -4.02 5.22
N ILE A 13 41.66 -5.20 5.52
CA ILE A 13 40.39 -5.69 4.98
C ILE A 13 39.29 -5.01 5.78
N ALA A 14 38.63 -4.01 5.16
CA ALA A 14 37.41 -3.44 5.69
C ALA A 14 36.26 -4.47 5.50
N PHE A 15 35.84 -5.11 6.57
CA PHE A 15 34.59 -5.85 6.61
C PHE A 15 33.45 -4.85 6.54
N ALA A 16 32.86 -4.66 5.36
CA ALA A 16 31.54 -4.07 5.23
C ALA A 16 30.56 -5.07 5.87
N GLY A 17 30.17 -4.84 7.10
CA GLY A 17 29.15 -5.63 7.77
C GLY A 17 27.85 -5.52 6.96
N ALA A 18 27.40 -6.64 6.40
CA ALA A 18 26.06 -6.73 5.84
C ALA A 18 25.08 -6.54 7.00
N HIS A 19 24.58 -5.31 7.20
CA HIS A 19 23.44 -5.09 8.08
C HIS A 19 22.26 -5.86 7.47
N ALA A 20 21.78 -6.88 8.19
CA ALA A 20 20.53 -7.52 7.85
C ALA A 20 19.44 -6.44 7.83
N ALA A 21 18.69 -6.36 6.71
CA ALA A 21 17.60 -5.41 6.59
C ALA A 21 16.61 -5.61 7.77
N GLN A 22 16.25 -4.52 8.43
CA GLN A 22 15.26 -4.56 9.51
C GLN A 22 13.92 -5.09 8.93
N PRO A 23 13.21 -5.95 9.66
CA PRO A 23 11.90 -6.42 9.21
C PRO A 23 10.95 -5.27 8.94
N LEU A 24 10.11 -5.41 7.91
CA LEU A 24 9.04 -4.44 7.66
C LEU A 24 8.09 -4.39 8.87
N GLN A 25 7.52 -3.22 9.09
CA GLN A 25 6.52 -2.99 10.12
C GLN A 25 5.18 -2.69 9.47
N VAL A 26 4.10 -2.92 10.20
CA VAL A 26 2.73 -2.61 9.75
C VAL A 26 1.99 -1.81 10.81
N LYS A 27 1.22 -0.81 10.36
CA LYS A 27 0.29 -0.03 11.18
C LYS A 27 -1.05 0.00 10.46
N VAL A 28 -2.08 -0.53 11.10
CA VAL A 28 -3.42 -0.61 10.52
C VAL A 28 -4.24 0.59 10.98
N TYR A 29 -4.89 1.28 10.04
CA TYR A 29 -6.01 2.17 10.28
C TYR A 29 -7.29 1.38 10.01
N ASN A 30 -8.14 1.27 11.00
CA ASN A 30 -9.45 0.65 10.87
C ASN A 30 -10.50 1.77 10.84
N ALA A 31 -11.20 1.92 9.72
CA ALA A 31 -12.28 2.87 9.59
C ALA A 31 -13.50 2.45 10.43
N ASP A 32 -14.37 3.39 10.72
CA ASP A 32 -15.62 3.11 11.41
C ASP A 32 -16.73 2.58 10.47
N GLY A 33 -17.91 2.31 11.03
CA GLY A 33 -19.06 1.80 10.28
C GLY A 33 -19.55 2.72 9.15
N ASN A 34 -19.29 4.05 9.23
CA ASN A 34 -19.65 4.99 8.17
C ASN A 34 -18.76 4.83 6.93
N SER A 35 -17.59 4.24 7.12
CA SER A 35 -16.64 3.87 6.06
C SER A 35 -16.49 2.34 5.95
N PHE A 36 -17.56 1.60 6.27
CA PHE A 36 -17.66 0.14 6.10
C PHE A 36 -16.65 -0.68 6.89
N ASN A 37 -16.04 -0.13 7.94
CA ASN A 37 -14.97 -0.76 8.72
C ASN A 37 -13.78 -1.23 7.85
N VAL A 38 -13.56 -0.61 6.70
CA VAL A 38 -12.47 -0.99 5.80
C VAL A 38 -11.11 -0.71 6.44
N ASN A 39 -10.16 -1.60 6.23
CA ASN A 39 -8.81 -1.42 6.70
C ASN A 39 -7.95 -0.71 5.66
N SER A 40 -7.10 0.20 6.13
CA SER A 40 -5.94 0.69 5.40
C SER A 40 -4.69 0.30 6.17
N THR A 41 -3.69 -0.23 5.47
CA THR A 41 -2.46 -0.70 6.11
C THR A 41 -1.26 0.07 5.60
N LEU A 42 -0.57 0.75 6.52
CA LEU A 42 0.75 1.29 6.28
C LEU A 42 1.78 0.18 6.51
N VAL A 43 2.54 -0.14 5.46
CA VAL A 43 3.70 -1.03 5.50
C VAL A 43 4.93 -0.17 5.37
N TYR A 44 5.89 -0.26 6.28
CA TYR A 44 7.07 0.59 6.25
C TYR A 44 8.32 -0.12 6.75
N GLY A 45 9.44 0.30 6.21
CA GLY A 45 10.76 -0.15 6.61
C GLY A 45 11.58 0.95 7.26
N GLU A 46 12.87 1.00 6.95
CA GLU A 46 13.78 1.99 7.51
C GLU A 46 13.59 3.39 6.89
N LYS A 47 13.33 3.47 5.59
CA LYS A 47 13.26 4.73 4.82
C LYS A 47 11.94 4.91 4.09
N GLU A 48 11.38 3.85 3.55
CA GLU A 48 10.24 3.86 2.65
C GLU A 48 8.98 3.33 3.31
N ALA A 49 7.85 3.77 2.79
CA ALA A 49 6.53 3.31 3.16
C ALA A 49 5.65 3.03 1.94
N MET A 50 4.70 2.12 2.13
CA MET A 50 3.61 1.81 1.21
C MET A 50 2.29 1.86 1.98
N VAL A 51 1.27 2.50 1.43
CA VAL A 51 -0.11 2.41 1.90
C VAL A 51 -0.85 1.38 1.05
N ILE A 52 -1.50 0.43 1.68
CA ILE A 52 -2.43 -0.51 1.05
C ILE A 52 -3.83 -0.08 1.42
N ASP A 53 -4.59 0.33 0.41
CA ASP A 53 -5.93 0.92 0.46
C ASP A 53 -6.00 2.30 1.12
N ALA A 54 -6.67 3.23 0.45
CA ALA A 54 -6.62 4.65 0.78
C ALA A 54 -7.80 5.15 1.62
N GLY A 55 -8.74 4.26 1.97
CA GLY A 55 -9.96 4.62 2.68
C GLY A 55 -11.05 5.19 1.80
N PHE A 56 -12.23 5.39 2.39
CA PHE A 56 -13.44 5.81 1.70
C PHE A 56 -13.58 7.33 1.63
N THR A 57 -13.39 8.00 2.76
CA THR A 57 -13.63 9.42 2.90
C THR A 57 -12.34 10.22 2.89
N ARG A 58 -12.45 11.54 2.59
CA ARG A 58 -11.35 12.47 2.79
C ARG A 58 -10.83 12.42 4.23
N ALA A 59 -11.73 12.30 5.21
CA ALA A 59 -11.37 12.22 6.63
C ALA A 59 -10.56 10.95 6.94
N ASP A 60 -10.92 9.80 6.35
CA ASP A 60 -10.14 8.57 6.49
C ASP A 60 -8.75 8.73 5.90
N ALA A 61 -8.66 9.29 4.69
CA ALA A 61 -7.39 9.53 4.03
C ALA A 61 -6.48 10.47 4.84
N LEU A 62 -7.02 11.49 5.51
CA LEU A 62 -6.25 12.37 6.40
C LEU A 62 -5.71 11.61 7.62
N ARG A 63 -6.47 10.69 8.20
CA ARG A 63 -6.00 9.83 9.30
C ARG A 63 -4.91 8.86 8.85
N ILE A 64 -5.07 8.30 7.64
CA ILE A 64 -4.06 7.46 7.00
C ILE A 64 -2.78 8.28 6.74
N ALA A 65 -2.92 9.50 6.22
CA ALA A 65 -1.80 10.41 6.00
C ALA A 65 -1.06 10.75 7.30
N ALA A 66 -1.79 10.98 8.41
CA ALA A 66 -1.18 11.19 9.71
C ALA A 66 -0.32 9.99 10.13
N ASN A 67 -0.78 8.75 9.92
CA ASN A 67 0.03 7.55 10.19
C ASN A 67 1.30 7.49 9.35
N VAL A 68 1.25 7.93 8.09
CA VAL A 68 2.44 8.01 7.22
C VAL A 68 3.41 9.05 7.76
N LEU A 69 2.93 10.25 8.10
CA LEU A 69 3.76 11.33 8.67
C LEU A 69 4.40 10.92 9.99
N ASP A 70 3.63 10.31 10.89
CA ASP A 70 4.11 9.81 12.19
C ASP A 70 5.22 8.76 12.03
N SER A 71 5.19 7.97 10.95
CA SER A 71 6.24 6.98 10.67
C SER A 71 7.57 7.63 10.33
N GLY A 72 7.58 8.89 9.87
CA GLY A 72 8.75 9.60 9.37
C GLY A 72 9.34 9.01 8.09
N LYS A 73 8.60 8.13 7.39
CA LYS A 73 9.07 7.44 6.19
C LYS A 73 8.56 8.11 4.92
N GLU A 74 9.30 7.94 3.81
CA GLU A 74 8.87 8.43 2.51
C GLU A 74 7.82 7.50 1.91
N LEU A 75 6.59 8.00 1.72
CA LEU A 75 5.55 7.23 1.03
C LEU A 75 5.90 7.12 -0.46
N LYS A 76 6.27 5.92 -0.89
CA LYS A 76 6.61 5.62 -2.29
C LYS A 76 5.41 5.11 -3.07
N THR A 77 4.58 4.29 -2.45
CA THR A 77 3.51 3.54 -3.15
C THR A 77 2.21 3.62 -2.37
N ILE A 78 1.12 3.85 -3.12
CA ILE A 78 -0.26 3.64 -2.68
C ILE A 78 -0.79 2.50 -3.53
N TYR A 79 -0.98 1.33 -2.95
CA TYR A 79 -1.54 0.16 -3.61
C TYR A 79 -3.04 0.08 -3.33
N VAL A 80 -3.86 0.02 -4.38
CA VAL A 80 -5.31 -0.16 -4.31
C VAL A 80 -5.62 -1.63 -4.54
N SER A 81 -6.16 -2.30 -3.52
CA SER A 81 -6.39 -3.75 -3.58
C SER A 81 -7.68 -4.13 -4.27
N GLN A 82 -8.70 -3.28 -4.28
CA GLN A 82 -10.02 -3.59 -4.83
C GLN A 82 -10.68 -2.38 -5.50
N ALA A 83 -11.75 -2.64 -6.26
CA ALA A 83 -12.42 -1.65 -7.12
C ALA A 83 -13.61 -0.94 -6.45
N ASP A 84 -13.87 -1.17 -5.17
CA ASP A 84 -14.92 -0.45 -4.47
C ASP A 84 -14.39 0.87 -3.87
N PRO A 85 -15.24 1.89 -3.74
CA PRO A 85 -14.83 3.25 -3.37
C PRO A 85 -14.05 3.36 -2.06
N ASP A 86 -14.37 2.53 -1.11
CA ASP A 86 -13.78 2.46 0.22
C ASP A 86 -12.29 2.04 0.23
N TYR A 87 -11.78 1.58 -0.92
CA TYR A 87 -10.36 1.24 -1.09
C TYR A 87 -9.56 2.35 -1.78
N TYR A 88 -10.22 3.24 -2.57
CA TYR A 88 -9.45 4.19 -3.40
C TYR A 88 -9.96 5.63 -3.44
N PHE A 89 -11.13 5.96 -2.92
CA PHE A 89 -11.60 7.35 -2.96
C PHE A 89 -10.67 8.30 -2.19
N GLY A 90 -10.03 7.85 -1.13
CA GLY A 90 -9.04 8.62 -0.39
C GLY A 90 -7.72 8.89 -1.11
N VAL A 91 -7.47 8.26 -2.25
CA VAL A 91 -6.23 8.42 -3.02
C VAL A 91 -5.97 9.88 -3.41
N GLU A 92 -7.01 10.62 -3.81
CA GLU A 92 -6.89 12.04 -4.14
C GLU A 92 -6.24 12.82 -3.00
N THR A 93 -6.76 12.65 -1.78
CA THR A 93 -6.25 13.34 -0.58
C THR A 93 -4.83 12.91 -0.24
N LEU A 94 -4.51 11.61 -0.36
CA LEU A 94 -3.15 11.14 -0.16
C LEU A 94 -2.19 11.73 -1.19
N LYS A 95 -2.61 11.89 -2.44
CA LYS A 95 -1.79 12.51 -3.50
C LYS A 95 -1.62 14.02 -3.32
N GLU A 96 -2.59 14.71 -2.72
CA GLU A 96 -2.43 16.13 -2.33
C GLU A 96 -1.27 16.30 -1.33
N ILE A 97 -1.12 15.36 -0.38
CA ILE A 97 -0.12 15.42 0.68
C ILE A 97 1.21 14.79 0.25
N PHE A 98 1.14 13.69 -0.50
CA PHE A 98 2.29 12.90 -0.98
C PHE A 98 2.33 12.86 -2.52
N PRO A 99 2.61 13.98 -3.19
CA PRO A 99 2.50 14.07 -4.65
C PRO A 99 3.46 13.13 -5.40
N LYS A 100 4.56 12.72 -4.79
CA LYS A 100 5.55 11.81 -5.38
C LYS A 100 5.15 10.33 -5.29
N ALA A 101 4.23 9.95 -4.39
CA ALA A 101 3.81 8.56 -4.24
C ALA A 101 3.16 8.03 -5.52
N GLU A 102 3.56 6.86 -5.98
CA GLU A 102 2.92 6.19 -7.11
C GLU A 102 1.64 5.49 -6.66
N VAL A 103 0.58 5.63 -7.45
CA VAL A 103 -0.69 4.93 -7.21
C VAL A 103 -0.81 3.77 -8.16
N VAL A 104 -0.89 2.57 -7.63
CA VAL A 104 -0.84 1.34 -8.42
C VAL A 104 -1.91 0.34 -8.00
N THR A 105 -2.27 -0.54 -8.92
CA THR A 105 -3.17 -1.68 -8.71
C THR A 105 -2.93 -2.78 -9.74
N THR A 106 -3.65 -3.89 -9.65
CA THR A 106 -3.59 -4.93 -10.68
C THR A 106 -4.42 -4.56 -11.90
N PRO A 107 -4.13 -5.13 -13.09
CA PRO A 107 -4.94 -4.89 -14.30
C PRO A 107 -6.42 -5.22 -14.12
N ALA A 108 -6.76 -6.31 -13.40
CA ALA A 108 -8.14 -6.72 -13.18
C ALA A 108 -8.91 -5.74 -12.27
N VAL A 109 -8.28 -5.22 -11.23
CA VAL A 109 -8.86 -4.19 -10.36
C VAL A 109 -9.04 -2.88 -11.12
N LEU A 110 -8.03 -2.45 -11.90
CA LEU A 110 -8.12 -1.23 -12.71
C LEU A 110 -9.28 -1.30 -13.71
N ALA A 111 -9.44 -2.43 -14.40
CA ALA A 111 -10.55 -2.62 -15.32
C ALA A 111 -11.91 -2.46 -14.64
N LYS A 112 -12.09 -3.01 -13.44
CA LYS A 112 -13.33 -2.82 -12.66
C LYS A 112 -13.51 -1.40 -12.13
N ILE A 113 -12.46 -0.71 -11.69
CA ILE A 113 -12.52 0.71 -11.32
C ILE A 113 -13.03 1.52 -12.51
N ASN A 114 -12.40 1.38 -13.67
CA ASN A 114 -12.78 2.12 -14.89
C ASN A 114 -14.26 1.87 -15.29
N ALA A 115 -14.71 0.64 -15.18
CA ALA A 115 -16.09 0.28 -15.54
C ALA A 115 -17.14 0.87 -14.56
N LYS A 116 -16.79 1.06 -13.29
CA LYS A 116 -17.75 1.42 -12.24
C LYS A 116 -17.63 2.85 -11.73
N LEU A 117 -16.51 3.55 -11.97
CA LEU A 117 -16.18 4.84 -11.36
C LEU A 117 -17.30 5.88 -11.48
N ALA A 118 -17.80 6.12 -12.69
CA ALA A 118 -18.82 7.13 -12.93
C ALA A 118 -20.08 6.88 -12.09
N GLY A 119 -20.56 5.63 -12.05
CA GLY A 119 -21.71 5.24 -11.23
C GLY A 119 -21.44 5.36 -9.74
N LYS A 120 -20.22 5.01 -9.28
CA LYS A 120 -19.84 5.14 -7.87
C LYS A 120 -19.77 6.61 -7.43
N ILE A 121 -19.22 7.49 -8.26
CA ILE A 121 -19.19 8.94 -7.97
C ILE A 121 -20.61 9.51 -7.96
N ALA A 122 -21.45 9.18 -8.94
CA ALA A 122 -22.83 9.66 -9.00
C ALA A 122 -23.64 9.23 -7.76
N PHE A 123 -23.42 8.01 -7.27
CA PHE A 123 -24.14 7.47 -6.11
C PHE A 123 -23.61 7.99 -4.77
N TRP A 124 -22.28 7.97 -4.58
CA TRP A 124 -21.65 8.30 -3.29
C TRP A 124 -21.37 9.78 -3.11
N GLY A 125 -21.01 10.50 -4.18
CA GLY A 125 -20.63 11.91 -4.11
C GLY A 125 -21.64 12.77 -3.34
N PRO A 126 -22.94 12.77 -3.69
CA PRO A 126 -23.94 13.55 -2.96
C PRO A 126 -24.09 13.16 -1.48
N LYS A 127 -23.88 11.86 -1.16
CA LYS A 127 -24.01 11.34 0.21
C LYS A 127 -22.82 11.69 1.08
N MET A 128 -21.63 11.80 0.48
CA MET A 128 -20.39 12.08 1.19
C MET A 128 -20.14 13.57 1.38
N GLY A 129 -20.76 14.44 0.56
CA GLY A 129 -20.58 15.89 0.63
C GLY A 129 -19.10 16.29 0.54
N ALA A 130 -18.61 17.04 1.54
CA ALA A 130 -17.21 17.50 1.59
C ALA A 130 -16.17 16.37 1.73
N ASN A 131 -16.60 15.17 2.08
CA ASN A 131 -15.75 13.98 2.19
C ASN A 131 -15.57 13.22 0.87
N ALA A 132 -16.35 13.59 -0.17
CA ALA A 132 -16.23 12.96 -1.49
C ALA A 132 -14.95 13.43 -2.20
N PRO A 133 -14.33 12.55 -3.02
CA PRO A 133 -13.28 12.99 -3.91
C PRO A 133 -13.86 13.96 -4.96
N ARG A 134 -13.11 15.01 -5.27
CA ARG A 134 -13.48 16.03 -6.28
C ARG A 134 -12.97 15.62 -7.66
N THR A 135 -11.74 15.10 -7.68
CA THR A 135 -11.06 14.66 -8.88
C THR A 135 -10.41 13.30 -8.59
N PRO A 136 -11.18 12.21 -8.68
CA PRO A 136 -10.67 10.88 -8.35
C PRO A 136 -9.38 10.55 -9.10
N VAL A 137 -8.35 10.14 -8.38
CA VAL A 137 -7.07 9.73 -8.95
C VAL A 137 -7.12 8.24 -9.25
N LEU A 138 -6.89 7.88 -10.50
CA LEU A 138 -6.87 6.48 -10.93
C LEU A 138 -5.48 5.87 -10.74
N PRO A 139 -5.40 4.63 -10.25
CA PRO A 139 -4.14 3.90 -10.18
C PRO A 139 -3.66 3.49 -11.56
N LYS A 140 -2.34 3.24 -11.68
CA LYS A 140 -1.74 2.58 -12.84
C LYS A 140 -1.69 1.07 -12.62
N ALA A 141 -1.83 0.30 -13.69
CA ALA A 141 -1.65 -1.15 -13.61
C ALA A 141 -0.17 -1.52 -13.40
N ILE A 142 0.10 -2.40 -12.45
CA ILE A 142 1.42 -3.02 -12.30
C ILE A 142 1.66 -4.04 -13.41
N SER A 143 2.92 -4.23 -13.83
CA SER A 143 3.30 -5.19 -14.88
C SER A 143 3.57 -6.60 -14.36
N GLY A 144 3.64 -6.79 -13.04
CA GLY A 144 3.91 -8.07 -12.38
C GLY A 144 3.06 -8.20 -11.13
N ASN A 145 3.53 -8.99 -10.20
CA ASN A 145 2.86 -9.25 -8.93
C ASN A 145 3.72 -8.89 -7.71
N THR A 146 4.75 -8.09 -7.89
CA THR A 146 5.70 -7.75 -6.82
C THR A 146 5.86 -6.24 -6.72
N LEU A 147 5.72 -5.73 -5.50
CA LEU A 147 6.07 -4.38 -5.08
C LEU A 147 7.17 -4.48 -4.02
N THR A 148 7.78 -3.36 -3.66
CA THR A 148 8.85 -3.34 -2.65
C THR A 148 8.71 -2.18 -1.69
N VAL A 149 9.24 -2.38 -0.47
CA VAL A 149 9.48 -1.34 0.54
C VAL A 149 10.90 -1.56 1.07
N ASP A 150 11.77 -0.57 0.95
CA ASP A 150 13.21 -0.70 1.25
C ASP A 150 13.86 -1.94 0.61
N GLY A 151 13.47 -2.25 -0.64
CA GLY A 151 13.94 -3.43 -1.37
C GLY A 151 13.36 -4.76 -0.88
N GLN A 152 12.55 -4.79 0.19
CA GLN A 152 11.89 -5.99 0.66
C GLN A 152 10.58 -6.23 -0.08
N THR A 153 10.34 -7.47 -0.44
CA THR A 153 9.22 -7.88 -1.30
C THR A 153 7.86 -7.77 -0.61
N VAL A 154 6.90 -7.24 -1.34
CA VAL A 154 5.45 -7.32 -1.09
C VAL A 154 4.81 -7.99 -2.30
N GLU A 155 4.35 -9.22 -2.16
CA GLU A 155 3.77 -9.99 -3.25
C GLU A 155 2.27 -9.74 -3.35
N ILE A 156 1.77 -9.45 -4.54
CA ILE A 156 0.35 -9.35 -4.82
C ILE A 156 -0.15 -10.72 -5.30
N ARG A 157 -0.98 -11.35 -4.50
CA ARG A 157 -1.49 -12.70 -4.74
C ARG A 157 -2.98 -12.68 -5.07
N GLY A 158 -3.47 -13.70 -5.77
CA GLY A 158 -4.86 -13.82 -6.18
C GLY A 158 -5.25 -12.90 -7.36
N ALA A 159 -4.28 -12.34 -8.10
CA ALA A 159 -4.51 -11.43 -9.23
C ALA A 159 -4.88 -12.15 -10.55
N THR A 160 -5.17 -13.45 -10.50
CA THR A 160 -5.57 -14.29 -11.64
C THR A 160 -6.79 -15.13 -11.31
N GLY A 161 -7.46 -15.66 -12.35
CA GLY A 161 -8.65 -16.49 -12.20
C GLY A 161 -9.95 -15.71 -11.94
N PRO A 162 -11.03 -16.37 -11.52
CA PRO A 162 -12.35 -15.76 -11.37
C PRO A 162 -12.40 -14.58 -10.39
N LEU A 163 -11.56 -14.61 -9.35
CA LEU A 163 -11.47 -13.56 -8.32
C LEU A 163 -10.27 -12.63 -8.50
N ALA A 164 -9.71 -12.51 -9.71
CA ALA A 164 -8.56 -11.67 -10.02
C ALA A 164 -8.72 -10.19 -9.60
N HIS A 165 -9.95 -9.74 -9.44
CA HIS A 165 -10.29 -8.39 -8.98
C HIS A 165 -10.33 -8.24 -7.44
N ARG A 166 -9.97 -9.28 -6.68
CA ARG A 166 -9.87 -9.31 -5.21
C ARG A 166 -8.52 -9.84 -4.75
N PRO A 167 -7.41 -9.27 -5.23
CA PRO A 167 -6.07 -9.68 -4.80
C PRO A 167 -5.81 -9.24 -3.36
N TYR A 168 -4.78 -9.82 -2.77
CA TYR A 168 -4.26 -9.45 -1.47
C TYR A 168 -2.74 -9.34 -1.50
N ALA A 169 -2.16 -8.64 -0.53
CA ALA A 169 -0.72 -8.53 -0.37
C ALA A 169 -0.21 -9.58 0.63
N TRP A 170 0.87 -10.25 0.27
CA TRP A 170 1.65 -11.11 1.14
C TRP A 170 3.02 -10.48 1.38
N ILE A 171 3.41 -10.35 2.64
CA ILE A 171 4.70 -9.77 3.06
C ILE A 171 5.55 -10.89 3.66
N PRO A 172 6.45 -11.51 2.88
CA PRO A 172 7.21 -12.70 3.32
C PRO A 172 8.08 -12.45 4.55
N SER A 173 8.72 -11.28 4.64
CA SER A 173 9.68 -10.95 5.70
C SER A 173 9.06 -10.96 7.10
N ILE A 174 7.76 -10.71 7.20
CA ILE A 174 7.01 -10.69 8.46
C ILE A 174 5.86 -11.70 8.50
N LYS A 175 5.73 -12.53 7.45
CA LYS A 175 4.68 -13.55 7.28
C LYS A 175 3.27 -12.97 7.46
N ALA A 176 3.02 -11.78 6.93
CA ALA A 176 1.75 -11.08 7.05
C ALA A 176 0.95 -11.13 5.75
N VAL A 177 -0.35 -11.34 5.86
CA VAL A 177 -1.33 -11.15 4.80
C VAL A 177 -2.06 -9.84 5.05
N VAL A 178 -2.13 -8.99 4.05
CA VAL A 178 -2.69 -7.63 4.14
C VAL A 178 -3.63 -7.37 2.98
N GLY A 179 -4.61 -6.53 3.23
CA GLY A 179 -5.67 -6.19 2.29
C GLY A 179 -7.01 -6.73 2.76
N ASN A 180 -8.06 -6.38 2.05
CA ASN A 180 -9.42 -6.75 2.41
C ASN A 180 -9.77 -8.10 1.78
N ILE A 181 -9.34 -9.14 2.46
CA ILE A 181 -9.52 -10.54 2.08
C ILE A 181 -10.72 -11.16 2.80
N GLY A 182 -11.08 -12.37 2.46
CA GLY A 182 -12.16 -13.10 3.12
C GLY A 182 -11.87 -13.62 4.53
N VAL A 183 -10.84 -13.11 5.23
CA VAL A 183 -10.52 -13.46 6.62
C VAL A 183 -10.87 -12.29 7.51
N PHE A 184 -11.73 -12.50 8.49
CA PHE A 184 -12.39 -11.45 9.24
C PHE A 184 -12.14 -11.55 10.73
N GLY A 185 -11.90 -10.39 11.38
CA GLY A 185 -11.96 -10.19 12.81
C GLY A 185 -13.38 -9.85 13.28
N THR A 186 -13.49 -9.09 14.37
CA THR A 186 -14.78 -8.82 15.03
C THR A 186 -15.57 -7.64 14.44
N ASN A 187 -14.93 -6.69 13.75
CA ASN A 187 -15.56 -5.48 13.22
C ASN A 187 -15.38 -5.42 11.71
N MET A 188 -16.18 -6.20 10.98
CA MET A 188 -15.93 -6.34 9.55
C MET A 188 -17.12 -6.11 8.68
N HIS A 189 -16.83 -5.47 7.58
CA HIS A 189 -17.69 -5.35 6.43
C HIS A 189 -17.59 -6.62 5.57
N VAL A 190 -18.71 -7.30 5.39
CA VAL A 190 -18.85 -8.40 4.44
C VAL A 190 -19.82 -7.97 3.34
N TRP A 191 -19.30 -7.84 2.13
CA TRP A 191 -20.12 -7.49 0.96
C TRP A 191 -20.01 -8.56 -0.12
N PRO A 192 -20.90 -9.56 -0.13
CA PRO A 192 -20.84 -10.69 -1.07
C PRO A 192 -21.38 -10.36 -2.47
N ALA A 193 -21.92 -9.16 -2.69
CA ALA A 193 -22.66 -8.82 -3.92
C ALA A 193 -21.85 -8.97 -5.23
N ASP A 194 -20.52 -8.91 -5.15
CA ASP A 194 -19.65 -9.10 -6.32
C ASP A 194 -19.25 -10.55 -6.58
N THR A 195 -19.77 -11.48 -5.81
CA THR A 195 -19.48 -12.92 -5.95
C THR A 195 -20.58 -13.70 -6.68
N GLN A 196 -21.64 -13.01 -7.11
CA GLN A 196 -22.75 -13.57 -7.88
C GLN A 196 -22.51 -13.46 -9.38
#